data_7a2f9a29becf950ee5bf427c9a7b77fc
#
_entry.id   7a2f9a29becf950ee5bf427c9a7b77fc
#
_cell.length_a   1.000
_cell.length_b   1.000
_cell.length_c   1.000
_cell.angle_alpha   90.00
_cell.angle_beta   90.00
_cell.angle_gamma   90.00
#
_symmetry.space_group_name_H-M   'P 1'
#
loop_
_entity.id
_entity.type
_entity.pdbx_description
1 polymer ?
#
loop_
_entity_poly.entity_id
_entity_poly.type
_entity_poly.pdbx_seq_one_letter_code
_entity_poly.pdbx_strand_id
1 'polypeptide(L)'
;MEHIGKFVAYLILAVNALFVGTLILSAYSPYLNPKINPLASSLGLAFPIFLTINLIFIGFWAFVNYRYALLPAIGFLICIPQIRTYIPFNSTTKTIPEGSIKILSYNVMSFNNLEKKDGKNPVLSYLVDSNADII
;
A
#
# COMPACT_ATOMS: atom_id res chain seq x y z
N MET A 1 5.17 39.89 13.40
CA MET A 1 4.74 38.94 12.34
C MET A 1 5.59 37.66 12.30
N GLU A 2 6.90 37.73 12.53
CA GLU A 2 7.79 36.55 12.51
C GLU A 2 7.47 35.48 13.56
N HIS A 3 7.10 35.87 14.79
CA HIS A 3 6.71 34.95 15.84
C HIS A 3 5.42 34.17 15.55
N ILE A 4 4.45 34.80 14.90
CA ILE A 4 3.19 34.15 14.52
C ILE A 4 3.44 33.11 13.42
N GLY A 5 4.29 33.42 12.45
CA GLY A 5 4.66 32.48 11.40
C GLY A 5 5.37 31.23 11.95
N LYS A 6 6.28 31.41 12.91
CA LYS A 6 6.96 30.29 13.59
C LYS A 6 5.98 29.44 14.39
N PHE A 7 5.07 30.06 15.12
CA PHE A 7 4.04 29.34 15.89
C PHE A 7 3.14 28.47 14.98
N VAL A 8 2.66 29.04 13.88
CA VAL A 8 1.85 28.29 12.90
C VAL A 8 2.65 27.14 12.30
N ALA A 9 3.92 27.36 11.95
CA ALA A 9 4.77 26.29 11.42
C ALA A 9 4.95 25.14 12.41
N TYR A 10 5.15 25.42 13.70
CA TYR A 10 5.25 24.38 14.73
C TYR A 10 3.94 23.64 14.95
N LEU A 11 2.80 24.31 14.85
CA LEU A 11 1.49 23.66 14.93
C LEU A 11 1.30 22.67 13.77
N ILE A 12 1.60 23.10 12.54
CA ILE A 12 1.54 22.24 11.36
C ILE A 12 2.53 21.07 11.50
N LEU A 13 3.73 21.31 12.02
CA LEU A 13 4.72 20.26 12.25
C LEU A 13 4.23 19.23 13.28
N ALA A 14 3.56 19.67 14.36
CA ALA A 14 2.96 18.77 15.34
C ALA A 14 1.87 17.90 14.72
N VAL A 15 1.01 18.48 13.88
CA VAL A 15 0.00 17.73 13.12
C VAL A 15 0.67 16.72 12.18
N ASN A 16 1.73 17.14 11.48
CA ASN A 16 2.48 16.23 10.61
C ASN A 16 3.12 15.08 11.41
N ALA A 17 3.65 15.33 12.61
CA ALA A 17 4.20 14.29 13.47
C ALA A 17 3.14 13.23 13.85
N LEU A 18 1.90 13.64 14.10
CA LEU A 18 0.78 12.70 14.31
C LEU A 18 0.53 11.85 13.07
N PHE A 19 0.51 12.44 11.87
CA PHE A 19 0.34 11.68 10.62
C PHE A 19 1.51 10.74 10.32
N VAL A 20 2.74 11.10 10.67
CA VAL A 20 3.89 10.20 10.58
C VAL A 20 3.72 9.02 11.55
N GLY A 21 3.31 9.27 12.78
CA GLY A 21 3.02 8.22 13.77
C GLY A 21 1.93 7.25 13.28
N THR A 22 0.81 7.80 12.77
CA THR A 22 -0.28 6.96 12.21
C THR A 22 0.13 6.21 10.94
N LEU A 23 0.97 6.79 10.09
CA LEU A 23 1.56 6.09 8.94
C LEU A 23 2.36 4.86 9.38
N ILE A 24 3.27 5.04 10.35
CA ILE A 24 4.08 3.93 10.87
C ILE A 24 3.18 2.87 11.51
N LEU A 25 2.23 3.28 12.35
CA LEU A 25 1.30 2.36 13.00
C LEU A 25 0.47 1.58 11.97
N SER A 26 -0.04 2.23 10.94
CA SER A 26 -0.80 1.56 9.87
C SER A 26 0.08 0.61 9.03
N ALA A 27 1.32 1.00 8.74
CA ALA A 27 2.28 0.17 8.02
C ALA A 27 2.59 -1.14 8.76
N TYR A 28 2.72 -1.08 10.09
CA TYR A 28 3.07 -2.23 10.91
C TYR A 28 1.86 -2.91 11.56
N SER A 29 0.64 -2.46 11.29
CA SER A 29 -0.59 -3.05 11.81
C SER A 29 -0.78 -4.54 11.48
N PRO A 30 -0.32 -5.10 10.34
CA PRO A 30 -0.43 -6.54 10.07
C PRO A 30 0.32 -7.42 11.07
N TYR A 31 1.28 -6.88 11.80
CA TYR A 31 2.03 -7.59 12.84
C TYR A 31 1.34 -7.56 14.21
N LEU A 32 0.25 -6.79 14.35
CA LEU A 32 -0.53 -6.71 15.57
C LEU A 32 -1.55 -7.85 15.64
N ASN A 33 -1.68 -8.46 16.82
CA ASN A 33 -2.65 -9.53 17.00
C ASN A 33 -4.09 -8.97 17.03
N PRO A 34 -4.96 -9.30 16.06
CA PRO A 34 -6.32 -8.77 15.98
C PRO A 34 -7.22 -9.21 17.15
N LYS A 35 -6.89 -10.31 17.82
CA LYS A 35 -7.64 -10.74 19.01
C LYS A 35 -7.40 -9.83 20.21
N ILE A 36 -6.23 -9.17 20.27
CA ILE A 36 -5.88 -8.26 21.37
C ILE A 36 -6.31 -6.84 21.05
N ASN A 37 -6.07 -6.39 19.81
CA ASN A 37 -6.38 -5.02 19.40
C ASN A 37 -6.91 -4.96 17.95
N PRO A 38 -8.21 -5.22 17.77
CA PRO A 38 -8.83 -5.26 16.43
C PRO A 38 -8.77 -3.90 15.71
N LEU A 39 -8.90 -2.78 16.44
CA LEU A 39 -8.83 -1.44 15.84
C LEU A 39 -7.44 -1.15 15.27
N ALA A 40 -6.38 -1.40 16.04
CA ALA A 40 -5.02 -1.17 15.58
C ALA A 40 -4.65 -2.08 14.40
N SER A 41 -5.12 -3.33 14.39
CA SER A 41 -4.92 -4.26 13.27
C SER A 41 -5.65 -3.81 12.00
N SER A 42 -6.79 -3.13 12.13
CA SER A 42 -7.57 -2.63 10.99
C SER A 42 -6.95 -1.38 10.34
N LEU A 43 -6.06 -0.67 11.04
CA LEU A 43 -5.43 0.55 10.52
C LEU A 43 -4.62 0.32 9.23
N GLY A 44 -4.18 -0.91 8.97
CA GLY A 44 -3.48 -1.27 7.72
C GLY A 44 -4.30 -0.99 6.47
N LEU A 45 -5.62 -1.05 6.53
CA LEU A 45 -6.50 -0.69 5.42
C LEU A 45 -6.41 0.80 5.04
N ALA A 46 -6.08 1.66 6.01
CA ALA A 46 -5.91 3.09 5.80
C ALA A 46 -4.47 3.49 5.42
N PHE A 47 -3.54 2.53 5.30
CA PHE A 47 -2.14 2.79 4.96
C PHE A 47 -1.96 3.67 3.71
N PRO A 48 -2.63 3.42 2.56
CA PRO A 48 -2.47 4.26 1.37
C PRO A 48 -2.90 5.72 1.60
N ILE A 49 -3.90 5.94 2.46
CA ILE A 49 -4.40 7.28 2.80
C ILE A 49 -3.32 8.02 3.59
N PHE A 50 -2.79 7.41 4.65
CA PHE A 50 -1.72 8.02 5.46
C PHE A 50 -0.44 8.23 4.66
N LEU A 51 -0.11 7.32 3.75
CA LEU A 51 1.03 7.47 2.84
C LEU A 51 0.86 8.71 1.96
N THR A 52 -0.31 8.89 1.34
CA THR A 52 -0.61 10.04 0.49
C THR A 52 -0.52 11.35 1.27
N ILE A 53 -1.09 11.40 2.48
CA ILE A 53 -1.03 12.60 3.35
C ILE A 53 0.43 12.94 3.68
N ASN A 54 1.27 11.95 4.01
CA ASN A 54 2.69 12.20 4.31
C ASN A 54 3.47 12.65 3.08
N LEU A 55 3.17 12.15 1.88
CA LEU A 55 3.76 12.66 0.64
C LEU A 55 3.40 14.13 0.39
N ILE A 56 2.15 14.52 0.66
CA ILE A 56 1.73 15.92 0.58
C ILE A 56 2.52 16.77 1.57
N PHE A 57 2.73 16.31 2.81
CA PHE A 57 3.55 17.03 3.80
C PHE A 57 5.01 17.14 3.37
N ILE A 58 5.60 16.12 2.74
CA ILE A 58 6.95 16.22 2.17
C ILE A 58 7.00 17.35 1.14
N GLY A 59 6.05 17.37 0.18
CA GLY A 59 5.96 18.43 -0.83
C GLY A 59 5.77 19.81 -0.18
N PHE A 60 4.81 19.95 0.73
CA PHE A 60 4.55 21.21 1.43
C PHE A 60 5.80 21.75 2.14
N TRP A 61 6.47 20.91 2.94
CA TRP A 61 7.67 21.33 3.67
C TRP A 61 8.86 21.59 2.78
N ALA A 62 9.00 20.91 1.64
CA ALA A 62 10.05 21.18 0.67
C ALA A 62 10.00 22.63 0.15
N PHE A 63 8.80 23.22 0.01
CA PHE A 63 8.62 24.61 -0.42
C PHE A 63 8.70 25.61 0.73
N VAL A 64 8.18 25.28 1.92
CA VAL A 64 8.08 26.22 3.06
C VAL A 64 9.38 26.23 3.87
N ASN A 65 9.85 25.06 4.29
CA ASN A 65 11.07 24.86 5.03
C ASN A 65 11.57 23.43 4.91
N TYR A 66 12.52 23.18 4.03
CA TYR A 66 13.03 21.84 3.72
C TYR A 66 13.52 21.04 4.94
N ARG A 67 13.94 21.72 6.04
CA ARG A 67 14.38 21.06 7.28
C ARG A 67 13.23 20.27 7.93
N TYR A 68 12.01 20.77 7.83
CA TYR A 68 10.83 20.10 8.39
C TYR A 68 10.35 18.93 7.51
N ALA A 69 10.75 18.90 6.21
CA ALA A 69 10.49 17.77 5.33
C ALA A 69 11.19 16.48 5.79
N LEU A 70 12.26 16.60 6.58
CA LEU A 70 12.97 15.43 7.12
C LEU A 70 12.06 14.54 7.98
N LEU A 71 11.10 15.12 8.71
CA LEU A 71 10.21 14.36 9.58
C LEU A 71 9.35 13.36 8.78
N PRO A 72 8.50 13.79 7.82
CA PRO A 72 7.73 12.84 7.01
C PRO A 72 8.59 12.00 6.07
N ALA A 73 9.77 12.48 5.64
CA ALA A 73 10.70 11.69 4.84
C ALA A 73 11.26 10.48 5.61
N ILE A 74 11.63 10.66 6.88
CA ILE A 74 12.06 9.55 7.75
C ILE A 74 10.91 8.55 7.93
N GLY A 75 9.69 9.02 8.19
CA GLY A 75 8.51 8.16 8.27
C GLY A 75 8.30 7.34 6.99
N PHE A 76 8.45 7.96 5.84
CA PHE A 76 8.37 7.30 4.53
C PHE A 76 9.46 6.23 4.37
N LEU A 77 10.71 6.54 4.72
CA LEU A 77 11.83 5.59 4.64
C LEU A 77 11.61 4.35 5.52
N ILE A 78 11.09 4.53 6.74
CA ILE A 78 10.75 3.43 7.64
C ILE A 78 9.68 2.52 7.03
N CYS A 79 8.76 3.06 6.23
CA CYS A 79 7.66 2.32 5.62
C CYS A 79 7.98 1.73 4.23
N ILE A 80 9.20 1.88 3.72
CA ILE A 80 9.59 1.35 2.38
C ILE A 80 9.25 -0.14 2.21
N PRO A 81 9.50 -1.05 3.17
CA PRO A 81 9.15 -2.46 3.00
C PRO A 81 7.64 -2.65 2.75
N GLN A 82 6.80 -1.93 3.48
CA GLN A 82 5.34 -2.00 3.36
C GLN A 82 4.85 -1.35 2.06
N ILE A 83 5.48 -0.26 1.63
CA ILE A 83 5.21 0.38 0.34
C ILE A 83 5.47 -0.60 -0.80
N ARG A 84 6.57 -1.35 -0.76
CA ARG A 84 6.90 -2.38 -1.77
C ARG A 84 5.91 -3.53 -1.80
N THR A 85 5.29 -3.86 -0.67
CA THR A 85 4.22 -4.86 -0.61
C THR A 85 2.94 -4.34 -1.24
N TYR A 86 2.63 -3.06 -1.05
CA TYR A 86 1.44 -2.42 -1.61
C TYR A 86 1.57 -2.12 -3.10
N ILE A 87 2.75 -1.65 -3.52
CA ILE A 87 3.08 -1.30 -4.91
C ILE A 87 4.33 -2.11 -5.28
N PRO A 88 4.14 -3.34 -5.80
CA PRO A 88 5.27 -4.18 -6.17
C PRO A 88 5.94 -3.63 -7.43
N PHE A 89 7.13 -3.08 -7.29
CA PHE A 89 7.99 -2.65 -8.40
C PHE A 89 8.84 -3.83 -8.88
N ASN A 90 8.20 -4.89 -9.35
CA ASN A 90 8.90 -6.07 -9.85
C ASN A 90 9.00 -5.99 -11.38
N SER A 91 10.20 -6.16 -11.90
CA SER A 91 10.40 -6.31 -13.34
C SER A 91 9.92 -7.69 -13.77
N THR A 92 9.19 -7.75 -14.87
CA THR A 92 8.77 -9.02 -15.47
C THR A 92 10.01 -9.77 -15.95
N THR A 93 10.19 -11.01 -15.51
CA THR A 93 11.27 -11.88 -16.00
C THR A 93 10.98 -12.26 -17.44
N LYS A 94 11.88 -11.92 -18.36
CA LYS A 94 11.70 -12.20 -19.79
C LYS A 94 12.06 -13.65 -20.17
N THR A 95 12.89 -14.30 -19.37
CA THR A 95 13.34 -15.68 -19.59
C THR A 95 12.83 -16.55 -18.46
N ILE A 96 12.02 -17.55 -18.79
CA ILE A 96 11.53 -18.55 -17.84
C ILE A 96 12.56 -19.67 -17.82
N PRO A 97 13.17 -20.01 -16.65
CA PRO A 97 14.09 -21.14 -16.56
C PRO A 97 13.42 -22.46 -16.94
N GLU A 98 14.18 -23.38 -17.54
CA GLU A 98 13.70 -24.73 -17.83
C GLU A 98 13.30 -25.43 -16.50
N GLY A 99 12.18 -26.17 -16.53
CA GLY A 99 11.64 -26.85 -15.35
C GLY A 99 10.82 -25.94 -14.41
N SER A 100 10.54 -24.69 -14.79
CA SER A 100 9.63 -23.82 -14.04
C SER A 100 8.20 -24.33 -14.04
N ILE A 101 7.53 -24.28 -12.89
CA ILE A 101 6.10 -24.61 -12.73
C ILE A 101 5.29 -23.33 -12.81
N LYS A 102 4.30 -23.29 -13.68
CA LYS A 102 3.36 -22.19 -13.84
C LYS A 102 2.19 -22.35 -12.88
N ILE A 103 2.11 -21.48 -11.88
CA ILE A 103 1.02 -21.46 -10.90
C ILE A 103 0.08 -20.29 -11.23
N LEU A 104 -1.22 -20.56 -11.32
CA LEU A 104 -2.25 -19.55 -11.48
C LEU A 104 -3.16 -19.52 -10.24
N SER A 105 -3.24 -18.38 -9.58
CA SER A 105 -4.23 -18.13 -8.53
C SER A 105 -5.24 -17.11 -9.04
N TYR A 106 -6.51 -17.51 -9.07
CA TYR A 106 -7.59 -16.70 -9.62
C TYR A 106 -8.83 -16.74 -8.73
N ASN A 107 -9.32 -15.55 -8.34
CA ASN A 107 -10.56 -15.46 -7.57
C ASN A 107 -11.76 -15.56 -8.52
N VAL A 108 -12.43 -16.70 -8.52
CA VAL A 108 -13.56 -17.01 -9.42
C VAL A 108 -14.92 -16.50 -8.94
N MET A 109 -15.01 -15.84 -7.77
CA MET A 109 -16.27 -15.33 -7.19
C MET A 109 -17.41 -16.36 -7.26
N SER A 110 -17.14 -17.60 -6.89
CA SER A 110 -18.07 -18.75 -6.95
C SER A 110 -18.61 -19.07 -8.36
N PHE A 111 -17.96 -18.61 -9.43
CA PHE A 111 -18.44 -18.68 -10.83
C PHE A 111 -19.84 -18.07 -11.04
N ASN A 112 -20.38 -17.36 -10.06
CA ASN A 112 -21.69 -16.72 -10.11
C ASN A 112 -21.63 -15.41 -10.93
N ASN A 113 -22.71 -15.12 -11.64
CA ASN A 113 -22.95 -13.87 -12.38
C ASN A 113 -22.15 -13.63 -13.66
N LEU A 114 -21.48 -14.65 -14.21
CA LEU A 114 -20.98 -14.51 -15.58
C LEU A 114 -22.07 -15.04 -16.52
N GLU A 115 -22.68 -14.13 -17.26
CA GLU A 115 -23.62 -14.51 -18.31
C GLU A 115 -22.95 -15.53 -19.23
N LYS A 116 -23.59 -16.69 -19.35
CA LYS A 116 -23.14 -17.74 -20.26
C LYS A 116 -23.38 -17.26 -21.70
N LYS A 117 -22.37 -16.67 -22.30
CA LYS A 117 -22.37 -16.42 -23.72
C LYS A 117 -22.10 -17.76 -24.41
N ASP A 118 -23.05 -18.26 -25.18
CA ASP A 118 -22.95 -19.51 -25.94
C ASP A 118 -22.70 -20.79 -25.10
N GLY A 119 -23.18 -20.82 -23.85
CA GLY A 119 -23.05 -21.98 -22.96
C GLY A 119 -21.63 -22.19 -22.38
N LYS A 120 -20.66 -21.34 -22.71
CA LYS A 120 -19.30 -21.41 -22.19
C LYS A 120 -19.11 -20.41 -21.05
N ASN A 121 -18.50 -20.85 -19.95
CA ASN A 121 -18.11 -19.96 -18.87
C ASN A 121 -16.77 -19.31 -19.21
N PRO A 122 -16.71 -17.97 -19.35
CA PRO A 122 -15.48 -17.28 -19.78
C PRO A 122 -14.33 -17.43 -18.76
N VAL A 123 -14.64 -17.57 -17.47
CA VAL A 123 -13.61 -17.83 -16.44
C VAL A 123 -13.01 -19.21 -16.63
N LEU A 124 -13.86 -20.23 -16.86
CA LEU A 124 -13.37 -21.59 -17.08
C LEU A 124 -12.52 -21.67 -18.36
N SER A 125 -12.96 -21.00 -19.44
CA SER A 125 -12.17 -20.92 -20.67
C SER A 125 -10.79 -20.26 -20.40
N TYR A 126 -10.76 -19.14 -19.68
CA TYR A 126 -9.51 -18.49 -19.32
C TYR A 126 -8.58 -19.39 -18.49
N LEU A 127 -9.13 -20.12 -17.50
CA LEU A 127 -8.34 -21.05 -16.68
C LEU A 127 -7.71 -22.17 -17.52
N VAL A 128 -8.48 -22.75 -18.43
CA VAL A 128 -8.00 -23.81 -19.34
C VAL A 128 -6.96 -23.26 -20.32
N ASP A 129 -7.23 -22.11 -20.93
CA ASP A 129 -6.35 -21.48 -21.92
C ASP A 129 -5.04 -20.94 -21.28
N SER A 130 -5.04 -20.75 -19.95
CA SER A 130 -3.85 -20.28 -19.23
C SER A 130 -2.67 -21.23 -19.31
N ASN A 131 -2.93 -22.51 -19.58
CA ASN A 131 -1.92 -23.59 -19.60
C ASN A 131 -1.04 -23.56 -18.35
N ALA A 132 -1.67 -23.43 -17.18
CA ALA A 132 -0.98 -23.46 -15.88
C ALA A 132 -0.87 -24.90 -15.39
N ASP A 133 0.26 -25.22 -14.77
CA ASP A 133 0.52 -26.55 -14.19
C ASP A 133 -0.31 -26.76 -12.91
N ILE A 134 -0.57 -25.68 -12.16
CA ILE A 134 -1.37 -25.67 -10.92
C ILE A 134 -2.33 -24.48 -10.97
N ILE A 135 -3.61 -24.73 -10.67
CA ILE A 135 -4.66 -23.72 -10.58
C ILE A 135 -5.30 -23.75 -9.19
#